data_00649c7b5e449fd885edaba8fc6f63ad
#
_entry.id   00649c7b5e449fd885edaba8fc6f63ad
#
_cell.length_a   1.000
_cell.length_b   1.000
_cell.length_c   1.000
_cell.angle_alpha   90.00
_cell.angle_beta   90.00
_cell.angle_gamma   90.00
#
_symmetry.space_group_name_H-M   'P 1'
#
loop_
_entity.id
_entity.type
_entity.pdbx_description
1 polymer ?
#
loop_
_entity_poly.entity_id
_entity_poly.type
_entity_poly.pdbx_seq_one_letter_code
_entity_poly.pdbx_strand_id
1 'polypeptide(L)'
;MNKNPSQKISRAARQKVSDLKANKEIQRLELVVLRRYPRRLVNSSNFTGSLAAACGRDETGIVGIVLWGDQVKQVKTGDIIRIEGGWCRSRNGELVVSTGRSGSLVVLDK
;
A
#
# COMPACT_ATOMS: atom_id res chain seq x y z
N MET A 1 21.17 -6.73 21.12
CA MET A 1 19.97 -7.09 20.36
C MET A 1 20.31 -7.32 18.91
N ASN A 2 19.99 -8.46 18.42
CA ASN A 2 20.31 -8.79 17.04
C ASN A 2 19.25 -8.29 16.10
N LYS A 3 19.69 -7.52 15.14
CA LYS A 3 18.84 -7.15 14.02
C LYS A 3 19.34 -7.86 12.79
N ASN A 4 18.51 -8.66 12.23
CA ASN A 4 18.81 -9.25 10.94
C ASN A 4 18.73 -8.14 9.88
N PRO A 5 19.83 -7.86 9.17
CA PRO A 5 19.80 -6.77 8.20
C PRO A 5 18.85 -7.01 7.05
N SER A 6 18.45 -8.26 6.79
CA SER A 6 17.49 -8.55 5.75
C SER A 6 16.04 -8.39 6.20
N GLN A 7 15.82 -8.18 7.48
CA GLN A 7 14.48 -7.98 8.04
C GLN A 7 14.41 -6.62 8.69
N LYS A 8 13.72 -5.72 8.05
CA LYS A 8 13.49 -4.42 8.64
C LYS A 8 12.43 -4.54 9.71
N ILE A 9 12.78 -4.14 10.92
CA ILE A 9 11.82 -4.05 12.00
C ILE A 9 11.23 -2.66 11.97
N SER A 10 9.94 -2.58 11.69
CA SER A 10 9.27 -1.30 11.71
C SER A 10 9.09 -0.84 13.14
N ARG A 11 9.38 0.44 13.39
CA ARG A 11 9.14 1.08 14.69
C ARG A 11 7.82 1.80 14.73
N ALA A 12 7.17 1.96 13.60
CA ALA A 12 5.87 2.58 13.55
C ALA A 12 4.82 1.63 14.13
N ALA A 13 3.86 2.19 14.85
CA ALA A 13 2.74 1.42 15.34
C ALA A 13 1.89 0.96 14.17
N ARG A 14 1.48 -0.30 14.20
CA ARG A 14 0.61 -0.84 13.16
C ARG A 14 -0.77 -0.20 13.27
N GLN A 15 -1.28 0.28 12.15
CA GLN A 15 -2.65 0.73 12.03
C GLN A 15 -3.49 -0.38 11.41
N LYS A 16 -4.78 -0.32 11.64
CA LYS A 16 -5.74 -1.25 11.02
C LYS A 16 -6.58 -0.49 10.01
N VAL A 17 -7.19 -1.22 9.08
CA VAL A 17 -8.08 -0.60 8.10
C VAL A 17 -9.16 0.23 8.82
N SER A 18 -9.68 -0.27 9.93
CA SER A 18 -10.70 0.44 10.70
C SER A 18 -10.21 1.76 11.30
N ASP A 19 -8.90 1.96 11.40
CA ASP A 19 -8.32 3.20 11.95
C ASP A 19 -8.07 4.24 10.86
N LEU A 20 -8.19 3.89 9.60
CA LEU A 20 -7.82 4.78 8.50
C LEU A 20 -8.82 5.93 8.39
N LYS A 21 -8.28 7.10 8.08
CA LYS A 21 -9.08 8.30 7.83
C LYS A 21 -8.55 9.00 6.59
N ALA A 22 -9.47 9.60 5.84
CA ALA A 22 -9.10 10.32 4.63
C ALA A 22 -8.17 11.49 4.97
N ASN A 23 -7.23 11.74 4.08
CA ASN A 23 -6.28 12.85 4.16
C ASN A 23 -5.37 12.76 5.38
N LYS A 24 -4.99 11.54 5.74
CA LYS A 24 -4.08 11.28 6.83
C LYS A 24 -2.93 10.39 6.37
N GLU A 25 -1.80 10.57 7.01
CA GLU A 25 -0.64 9.73 6.79
C GLU A 25 -0.88 8.33 7.35
N ILE A 26 -0.32 7.34 6.67
CA ILE A 26 -0.32 5.96 7.13
C ILE A 26 1.06 5.67 7.68
N GLN A 27 1.14 5.33 8.96
CA GLN A 27 2.41 4.99 9.57
C GLN A 27 2.85 3.58 9.21
N ARG A 28 2.00 2.60 9.46
CA ARG A 28 2.27 1.21 9.07
C ARG A 28 0.96 0.47 8.89
N LEU A 29 0.74 -0.04 7.71
CA LEU A 29 -0.47 -0.80 7.37
C LEU A 29 -0.06 -2.09 6.69
N GLU A 30 -0.60 -3.21 7.14
CA GLU A 30 -0.30 -4.53 6.57
C GLU A 30 -1.58 -5.12 6.02
N LEU A 31 -1.54 -5.56 4.77
CA LEU A 31 -2.71 -6.00 4.04
C LEU A 31 -2.40 -7.28 3.26
N VAL A 32 -3.39 -8.15 3.18
CA VAL A 32 -3.40 -9.23 2.19
C VAL A 32 -4.03 -8.68 0.93
N VAL A 33 -3.34 -8.81 -0.19
CA VAL A 33 -3.85 -8.34 -1.48
C VAL A 33 -4.89 -9.35 -1.98
N LEU A 34 -6.13 -8.91 -2.01
CA LEU A 34 -7.23 -9.76 -2.48
C LEU A 34 -7.27 -9.83 -3.98
N ARG A 35 -6.97 -8.70 -4.64
CA ARG A 35 -7.03 -8.62 -6.08
C ARG A 35 -6.18 -7.46 -6.56
N ARG A 36 -5.42 -7.68 -7.64
CA ARG A 36 -4.74 -6.61 -8.36
C ARG A 36 -5.35 -6.54 -9.75
N TYR A 37 -5.82 -5.36 -10.10
CA TYR A 37 -6.45 -5.14 -11.40
C TYR A 37 -5.37 -4.87 -12.45
N PRO A 38 -5.70 -5.01 -13.74
CA PRO A 38 -4.73 -4.78 -14.80
C PRO A 38 -4.11 -3.39 -14.73
N ARG A 39 -2.83 -3.32 -15.04
CA ARG A 39 -2.12 -2.06 -15.07
C ARG A 39 -2.58 -1.24 -16.28
N ARG A 40 -2.40 0.06 -16.15
CA ARG A 40 -2.54 0.99 -17.25
C ARG A 40 -1.36 1.94 -17.24
N LEU A 41 -1.04 2.49 -18.39
CA LEU A 41 0.00 3.49 -18.51
C LEU A 41 -0.62 4.87 -18.32
N VAL A 42 0.07 5.70 -17.56
CA VAL A 42 -0.36 7.05 -17.25
C VAL A 42 0.74 8.01 -17.68
N ASN A 43 0.34 9.08 -18.35
CA ASN A 43 1.24 10.14 -18.73
C ASN A 43 0.61 11.48 -18.33
N SER A 44 1.04 11.98 -17.19
CA SER A 44 0.55 13.24 -16.66
C SER A 44 1.73 14.09 -16.22
N SER A 45 1.43 15.35 -15.90
CA SER A 45 2.48 16.26 -15.42
C SER A 45 3.07 15.81 -14.08
N ASN A 46 2.34 15.04 -13.30
CA ASN A 46 2.78 14.61 -11.98
C ASN A 46 3.42 13.24 -11.98
N PHE A 47 3.06 12.39 -12.94
CA PHE A 47 3.56 11.02 -12.95
C PHE A 47 3.44 10.44 -14.35
N THR A 48 4.50 9.76 -14.77
CA THR A 48 4.52 9.00 -16.01
C THR A 48 4.98 7.59 -15.69
N GLY A 49 4.18 6.60 -16.06
CA GLY A 49 4.53 5.21 -15.79
C GLY A 49 3.30 4.33 -15.62
N SER A 50 3.51 3.20 -14.97
CA SER A 50 2.46 2.22 -14.74
C SER A 50 1.67 2.56 -13.49
N LEU A 51 0.38 2.29 -13.55
CA LEU A 51 -0.55 2.47 -12.44
C LEU A 51 -1.47 1.25 -12.41
N ALA A 52 -1.79 0.77 -11.23
CA ALA A 52 -2.77 -0.29 -11.07
C ALA A 52 -3.57 -0.08 -9.80
N ALA A 53 -4.84 -0.40 -9.87
CA ALA A 53 -5.67 -0.48 -8.69
C ALA A 53 -5.55 -1.88 -8.09
N ALA A 54 -5.76 -1.95 -6.81
CA ALA A 54 -5.83 -3.23 -6.10
C ALA A 54 -6.77 -3.06 -4.92
N CYS A 55 -7.12 -4.15 -4.29
CA CYS A 55 -7.77 -4.09 -3.00
C CYS A 55 -7.08 -5.07 -2.06
N GLY A 56 -7.10 -4.72 -0.79
CA GLY A 56 -6.51 -5.55 0.24
C GLY A 56 -7.34 -5.50 1.50
N ARG A 57 -6.99 -6.38 2.42
CA ARG A 57 -7.72 -6.46 3.68
C ARG A 57 -6.80 -6.78 4.84
N ASP A 58 -7.24 -6.40 6.00
CA ASP A 58 -6.76 -6.97 7.26
C ASP A 58 -7.96 -7.57 8.02
N GLU A 59 -7.77 -7.86 9.28
CA GLU A 59 -8.84 -8.44 10.10
C GLU A 59 -10.00 -7.48 10.36
N THR A 60 -9.84 -6.20 10.06
CA THR A 60 -10.85 -5.18 10.36
C THR A 60 -11.63 -4.70 9.15
N GLY A 61 -11.15 -4.94 7.92
CA GLY A 61 -11.88 -4.47 6.76
C GLY A 61 -11.06 -4.52 5.48
N ILE A 62 -11.68 -4.02 4.42
CA ILE A 62 -11.13 -3.98 3.07
C ILE A 62 -10.90 -2.53 2.68
N VAL A 63 -9.83 -2.30 1.92
CA VAL A 63 -9.49 -0.95 1.47
C VAL A 63 -8.93 -1.02 0.05
N GLY A 64 -9.16 0.04 -0.73
CA GLY A 64 -8.55 0.17 -2.04
C GLY A 64 -7.08 0.52 -1.92
N ILE A 65 -6.31 0.12 -2.93
CA ILE A 65 -4.88 0.36 -3.00
C ILE A 65 -4.56 0.92 -4.37
N VAL A 66 -3.70 1.94 -4.41
CA VAL A 66 -3.11 2.40 -5.67
C VAL A 66 -1.65 1.99 -5.68
N LEU A 67 -1.28 1.24 -6.71
CA LEU A 67 0.10 0.81 -6.96
C LEU A 67 0.64 1.61 -8.15
N TRP A 68 1.87 2.05 -8.06
CA TRP A 68 2.48 2.78 -9.14
C TRP A 68 3.95 2.45 -9.32
N GLY A 69 4.42 2.60 -10.55
CA GLY A 69 5.79 2.30 -10.88
C GLY A 69 6.10 0.83 -10.69
N ASP A 70 7.22 0.56 -10.06
CA ASP A 70 7.68 -0.81 -9.84
C ASP A 70 6.76 -1.62 -8.93
N GLN A 71 5.96 -0.95 -8.12
CA GLN A 71 5.00 -1.65 -7.25
C GLN A 71 4.03 -2.51 -8.06
N VAL A 72 3.68 -2.05 -9.26
CA VAL A 72 2.76 -2.78 -10.13
C VAL A 72 3.32 -4.16 -10.47
N LYS A 73 4.64 -4.26 -10.65
CA LYS A 73 5.28 -5.54 -10.94
C LYS A 73 5.51 -6.38 -9.69
N GLN A 74 5.72 -5.73 -8.56
CA GLN A 74 6.08 -6.40 -7.32
C GLN A 74 4.90 -7.07 -6.65
N VAL A 75 3.72 -6.48 -6.74
CA VAL A 75 2.55 -6.90 -5.95
C VAL A 75 1.64 -7.77 -6.77
N LYS A 76 1.28 -8.92 -6.22
CA LYS A 76 0.39 -9.88 -6.85
C LYS A 76 -0.73 -10.25 -5.89
N THR A 77 -1.83 -10.71 -6.46
CA THR A 77 -2.93 -11.26 -5.67
C THR A 77 -2.39 -12.33 -4.72
N GLY A 78 -2.79 -12.27 -3.47
CA GLY A 78 -2.35 -13.19 -2.43
C GLY A 78 -1.16 -12.72 -1.63
N ASP A 79 -0.44 -11.71 -2.09
CA ASP A 79 0.70 -11.19 -1.36
C ASP A 79 0.27 -10.49 -0.08
N ILE A 80 1.14 -10.54 0.92
CA ILE A 80 1.01 -9.71 2.10
C ILE A 80 1.96 -8.54 1.92
N ILE A 81 1.44 -7.34 2.02
CA ILE A 81 2.23 -6.12 1.83
C ILE A 81 2.21 -5.27 3.08
N ARG A 82 3.26 -4.47 3.22
CA ARG A 82 3.35 -3.45 4.27
C ARG A 82 3.56 -2.10 3.61
N ILE A 83 2.73 -1.14 3.97
CA ILE A 83 2.89 0.26 3.55
C ILE A 83 3.31 1.06 4.77
N GLU A 84 4.40 1.80 4.64
CA GLU A 84 4.89 2.69 5.71
C GLU A 84 5.07 4.08 5.16
N GLY A 85 4.69 5.08 5.96
CA GLY A 85 4.82 6.46 5.55
C GLY A 85 3.94 6.83 4.36
N GLY A 86 2.86 6.09 4.17
CA GLY A 86 1.98 6.29 3.03
C GLY A 86 0.88 7.30 3.30
N TRP A 87 -0.10 7.29 2.45
CA TRP A 87 -1.17 8.27 2.48
C TRP A 87 -2.52 7.62 2.21
N CYS A 88 -3.52 8.07 2.95
CA CYS A 88 -4.91 7.63 2.77
C CYS A 88 -5.74 8.78 2.27
N ARG A 89 -6.56 8.52 1.26
CA ARG A 89 -7.48 9.54 0.75
C ARG A 89 -8.83 8.91 0.46
N SER A 90 -9.84 9.75 0.32
CA SER A 90 -11.16 9.32 -0.07
C SER A 90 -11.33 9.48 -1.58
N ARG A 91 -11.89 8.47 -2.21
CA ARG A 91 -12.19 8.51 -3.63
C ARG A 91 -13.56 7.88 -3.83
N ASN A 92 -14.50 8.69 -4.33
CA ASN A 92 -15.89 8.24 -4.55
C ASN A 92 -16.50 7.65 -3.27
N GLY A 93 -16.19 8.26 -2.13
CA GLY A 93 -16.74 7.83 -0.84
C GLY A 93 -16.04 6.65 -0.20
N GLU A 94 -14.99 6.13 -0.82
CA GLU A 94 -14.24 4.99 -0.29
C GLU A 94 -12.80 5.36 -0.02
N LEU A 95 -12.22 4.74 1.00
CA LEU A 95 -10.82 4.99 1.32
C LEU A 95 -9.90 4.23 0.39
N VAL A 96 -8.83 4.89 -0.01
CA VAL A 96 -7.79 4.33 -0.86
C VAL A 96 -6.44 4.68 -0.27
N VAL A 97 -5.54 3.72 -0.24
CA VAL A 97 -4.20 3.90 0.31
C VAL A 97 -3.15 3.77 -0.77
N SER A 98 -2.05 4.47 -0.58
CA SER A 98 -0.88 4.38 -1.44
C SER A 98 0.35 4.74 -0.64
N THR A 99 1.53 4.52 -1.23
CA THR A 99 2.77 4.96 -0.59
C THR A 99 2.96 6.46 -0.68
N GLY A 100 2.27 7.12 -1.63
CA GLY A 100 2.67 8.47 -1.93
C GLY A 100 4.10 8.50 -2.45
N ARG A 101 4.72 9.67 -2.41
CA ARG A 101 6.09 9.83 -2.93
C ARG A 101 7.16 9.43 -1.94
N SER A 102 6.88 9.55 -0.65
CA SER A 102 7.89 9.35 0.38
C SER A 102 7.71 8.05 1.16
N GLY A 103 6.61 7.36 0.96
CA GLY A 103 6.38 6.11 1.65
C GLY A 103 7.02 4.93 0.94
N SER A 104 6.95 3.78 1.59
CA SER A 104 7.49 2.55 1.05
C SER A 104 6.46 1.43 1.08
N LEU A 105 6.64 0.49 0.17
CA LEU A 105 5.84 -0.72 0.10
C LEU A 105 6.78 -1.91 0.05
N VAL A 106 6.54 -2.88 0.91
CA VAL A 106 7.34 -4.10 0.97
C VAL A 106 6.39 -5.28 0.87
N VAL A 107 6.75 -6.25 0.03
CA VAL A 107 6.05 -7.54 -0.01
C VAL A 107 6.68 -8.43 1.05
N LEU A 108 5.87 -8.88 2.00
CA LEU A 108 6.33 -9.67 3.11
C LEU A 108 6.31 -11.15 2.75
N ASP A 109 7.23 -11.89 3.31
CA ASP A 109 7.20 -13.34 3.31
C ASP A 109 7.20 -13.97 1.92
N LYS A 110 8.12 -13.51 1.15
CA LYS A 110 8.31 -14.06 -0.19
C LYS A 110 9.48 -15.01 -0.20
#